data_ea9af1b05d074f50fd7a10c417256327
#
_entry.id   ea9af1b05d074f50fd7a10c417256327
#
_cell.length_a   1.000
_cell.length_b   1.000
_cell.length_c   1.000
_cell.angle_alpha   90.00
_cell.angle_beta   90.00
_cell.angle_gamma   90.00
#
_symmetry.space_group_name_H-M   'P 1'
#
loop_
_entity.id
_entity.type
_entity.pdbx_description
1 polymer ?
#
loop_
_entity_poly.entity_id
_entity_poly.type
_entity_poly.pdbx_seq_one_letter_code
_entity_poly.pdbx_strand_id
1 'polypeptide(L)'
;MTTSFGETLRRLRTEKGLSQQQLAVRLHMERPSVANWEAGRRMPDAATVYQIAEALSVDSSALLSAADDSGEAPNVLLVDDEPLIVTGGIPALREAMPNANVVGFTKPSQALAFFSENPVALAFLDIDLGRTSGLELCREMLRLRPRSNVIYLTAFREYAFDAWDTGACGYLLKPLETETVRAQLSRLRYSVKGLL
;
A
#
# COMPACT_ATOMS: atom_id res chain seq x y z
N MET A 1 -16.49 -6.07 -4.23
CA MET A 1 -16.19 -7.27 -3.42
C MET A 1 -14.74 -7.64 -3.70
N THR A 2 -13.86 -7.36 -2.79
CA THR A 2 -12.44 -7.71 -2.86
C THR A 2 -12.30 -9.19 -2.53
N THR A 3 -11.81 -9.97 -3.47
CA THR A 3 -11.62 -11.41 -3.29
C THR A 3 -10.27 -11.64 -2.63
N SER A 4 -10.22 -12.23 -1.45
CA SER A 4 -8.96 -12.56 -0.76
C SER A 4 -8.07 -13.50 -1.59
N PHE A 5 -6.77 -13.56 -1.27
CA PHE A 5 -5.86 -14.51 -1.92
C PHE A 5 -6.40 -15.93 -1.88
N GLY A 6 -6.90 -16.38 -0.73
CA GLY A 6 -7.42 -17.74 -0.56
C GLY A 6 -8.64 -18.01 -1.44
N GLU A 7 -9.56 -17.04 -1.54
CA GLU A 7 -10.73 -17.15 -2.42
C GLU A 7 -10.32 -17.14 -3.90
N THR A 8 -9.38 -16.27 -4.28
CA THR A 8 -8.83 -16.21 -5.64
C THR A 8 -8.14 -17.53 -6.02
N LEU A 9 -7.29 -18.05 -5.13
CA LEU A 9 -6.62 -19.33 -5.33
C LEU A 9 -7.63 -20.45 -5.50
N ARG A 10 -8.62 -20.54 -4.61
CA ARG A 10 -9.68 -21.55 -4.67
C ARG A 10 -10.47 -21.46 -5.98
N ARG A 11 -10.85 -20.25 -6.41
CA ARG A 11 -11.56 -20.02 -7.67
C ARG A 11 -10.74 -20.50 -8.87
N LEU A 12 -9.50 -20.03 -9.00
CA LEU A 12 -8.60 -20.38 -10.10
C LEU A 12 -8.33 -21.90 -10.16
N ARG A 13 -8.08 -22.52 -9.02
CA ARG A 13 -7.90 -23.97 -8.93
C ARG A 13 -9.16 -24.72 -9.41
N THR A 14 -10.31 -24.27 -8.97
CA THR A 14 -11.60 -24.91 -9.33
C THR A 14 -11.93 -24.73 -10.80
N GLU A 15 -11.66 -23.55 -11.37
CA GLU A 15 -11.77 -23.29 -12.81
C GLU A 15 -10.89 -24.22 -13.66
N LYS A 16 -9.73 -24.62 -13.12
CA LYS A 16 -8.85 -25.62 -13.75
C LYS A 16 -9.25 -27.08 -13.45
N GLY A 17 -10.36 -27.31 -12.75
CA GLY A 17 -10.84 -28.64 -12.39
C GLY A 17 -9.96 -29.40 -11.41
N LEU A 18 -9.09 -28.72 -10.66
CA LEU A 18 -8.14 -29.36 -9.74
C LEU A 18 -8.71 -29.45 -8.32
N SER A 19 -8.47 -30.60 -7.65
CA SER A 19 -8.64 -30.71 -6.20
C SER A 19 -7.45 -30.07 -5.46
N GLN A 20 -7.62 -29.75 -4.17
CA GLN A 20 -6.52 -29.29 -3.32
C GLN A 20 -5.32 -30.27 -3.32
N GLN A 21 -5.62 -31.56 -3.32
CA GLN A 21 -4.61 -32.62 -3.40
C GLN A 21 -3.84 -32.58 -4.72
N GLN A 22 -4.54 -32.43 -5.84
CA GLN A 22 -3.91 -32.36 -7.16
C GLN A 22 -3.03 -31.11 -7.34
N LEU A 23 -3.49 -29.96 -6.81
CA LEU A 23 -2.65 -28.76 -6.81
C LEU A 23 -1.41 -28.94 -5.93
N ALA A 24 -1.57 -29.51 -4.73
CA ALA A 24 -0.45 -29.80 -3.83
C ALA A 24 0.60 -30.69 -4.47
N VAL A 25 0.18 -31.76 -5.15
CA VAL A 25 1.09 -32.63 -5.90
C VAL A 25 1.86 -31.88 -6.98
N ARG A 26 1.20 -31.00 -7.75
CA ARG A 26 1.87 -30.16 -8.78
C ARG A 26 2.92 -29.21 -8.19
N LEU A 27 2.68 -28.76 -6.97
CA LEU A 27 3.58 -27.86 -6.24
C LEU A 27 4.66 -28.60 -5.43
N HIS A 28 4.68 -29.94 -5.47
CA HIS A 28 5.54 -30.77 -4.61
C HIS A 28 5.36 -30.47 -3.13
N MET A 29 4.13 -30.20 -2.70
CA MET A 29 3.76 -29.82 -1.34
C MET A 29 2.67 -30.74 -0.79
N GLU A 30 2.40 -30.59 0.51
CA GLU A 30 1.32 -31.34 1.17
C GLU A 30 -0.04 -30.62 1.01
N ARG A 31 -1.13 -31.39 0.91
CA ARG A 31 -2.49 -30.86 0.82
C ARG A 31 -2.83 -29.82 1.90
N PRO A 32 -2.43 -29.99 3.19
CA PRO A 32 -2.69 -28.99 4.23
C PRO A 32 -2.16 -27.58 3.91
N SER A 33 -1.05 -27.46 3.16
CA SER A 33 -0.52 -26.16 2.73
C SER A 33 -1.53 -25.42 1.85
N VAL A 34 -2.07 -26.08 0.81
CA VAL A 34 -3.09 -25.51 -0.07
C VAL A 34 -4.37 -25.18 0.71
N ALA A 35 -4.81 -26.09 1.59
CA ALA A 35 -6.00 -25.87 2.42
C ALA A 35 -5.85 -24.66 3.35
N ASN A 36 -4.67 -24.44 3.93
CA ASN A 36 -4.39 -23.30 4.80
C ASN A 36 -4.35 -21.98 4.02
N TRP A 37 -3.80 -21.98 2.80
CA TRP A 37 -3.80 -20.81 1.93
C TRP A 37 -5.22 -20.43 1.49
N GLU A 38 -6.02 -21.41 1.03
CA GLU A 38 -7.41 -21.18 0.61
C GLU A 38 -8.31 -20.74 1.77
N ALA A 39 -7.98 -21.14 3.00
CA ALA A 39 -8.70 -20.72 4.21
C ALA A 39 -8.19 -19.41 4.81
N GLY A 40 -7.18 -18.76 4.19
CA GLY A 40 -6.58 -17.53 4.70
C GLY A 40 -5.80 -17.65 6.01
N ARG A 41 -5.52 -18.89 6.49
CA ARG A 41 -4.79 -19.13 7.75
C ARG A 41 -3.29 -18.88 7.62
N ARG A 42 -2.77 -18.96 6.43
CA ARG A 42 -1.36 -18.72 6.11
C ARG A 42 -1.24 -18.19 4.69
N MET A 43 -0.34 -17.22 4.48
CA MET A 43 0.04 -16.77 3.16
C MET A 43 1.27 -17.53 2.67
N PRO A 44 1.33 -17.91 1.39
CA PRO A 44 2.56 -18.40 0.79
C PRO A 44 3.55 -17.25 0.59
N ASP A 45 4.85 -17.56 0.54
CA ASP A 45 5.86 -16.60 0.13
C ASP A 45 5.77 -16.27 -1.37
N ALA A 46 6.46 -15.21 -1.80
CA ALA A 46 6.41 -14.75 -3.18
C ALA A 46 6.85 -15.83 -4.19
N ALA A 47 7.87 -16.63 -3.86
CA ALA A 47 8.35 -17.72 -4.72
C ALA A 47 7.26 -18.78 -4.91
N THR A 48 6.58 -19.15 -3.83
CA THR A 48 5.45 -20.08 -3.87
C THR A 48 4.26 -19.53 -4.66
N VAL A 49 3.97 -18.22 -4.58
CA VAL A 49 2.92 -17.59 -5.40
C VAL A 49 3.21 -17.71 -6.89
N TYR A 50 4.47 -17.52 -7.31
CA TYR A 50 4.89 -17.76 -8.70
C TYR A 50 4.71 -19.22 -9.12
N GLN A 51 5.11 -20.18 -8.28
CA GLN A 51 4.91 -21.60 -8.56
C GLN A 51 3.42 -21.97 -8.69
N ILE A 52 2.58 -21.38 -7.85
CA ILE A 52 1.11 -21.56 -7.93
C ILE A 52 0.58 -21.03 -9.27
N ALA A 53 1.01 -19.84 -9.68
CA ALA A 53 0.59 -19.24 -10.96
C ALA A 53 0.99 -20.11 -12.14
N GLU A 54 2.21 -20.63 -12.14
CA GLU A 54 2.74 -21.55 -13.15
C GLU A 54 1.94 -22.86 -13.18
N ALA A 55 1.73 -23.49 -12.01
CA ALA A 55 0.97 -24.76 -11.88
C ALA A 55 -0.47 -24.65 -12.34
N LEU A 56 -1.07 -23.44 -12.23
CA LEU A 56 -2.44 -23.14 -12.68
C LEU A 56 -2.46 -22.57 -14.11
N SER A 57 -1.32 -22.28 -14.72
CA SER A 57 -1.20 -21.61 -16.03
C SER A 57 -2.01 -20.31 -16.07
N VAL A 58 -1.78 -19.43 -15.08
CA VAL A 58 -2.38 -18.10 -14.97
C VAL A 58 -1.28 -17.04 -14.82
N ASP A 59 -1.62 -15.79 -15.13
CA ASP A 59 -0.69 -14.68 -14.87
C ASP A 59 -0.49 -14.52 -13.37
N SER A 60 0.78 -14.45 -12.94
CA SER A 60 1.13 -14.27 -11.54
C SER A 60 0.59 -12.96 -10.96
N SER A 61 0.36 -11.94 -11.80
CA SER A 61 -0.22 -10.66 -11.38
C SER A 61 -1.62 -10.83 -10.78
N ALA A 62 -2.41 -11.81 -11.28
CA ALA A 62 -3.75 -12.10 -10.76
C ALA A 62 -3.70 -12.64 -9.32
N LEU A 63 -2.70 -13.46 -8.99
CA LEU A 63 -2.49 -13.99 -7.64
C LEU A 63 -1.75 -13.01 -6.74
N LEU A 64 -0.75 -12.29 -7.25
CA LEU A 64 -0.01 -11.28 -6.50
C LEU A 64 -0.90 -10.12 -6.09
N SER A 65 -1.78 -9.64 -6.98
CA SER A 65 -2.75 -8.60 -6.62
C SER A 65 -3.79 -9.06 -5.60
N ALA A 66 -4.08 -10.36 -5.51
CA ALA A 66 -4.91 -10.94 -4.46
C ALA A 66 -4.10 -11.26 -3.18
N ALA A 67 -2.79 -11.45 -3.30
CA ALA A 67 -1.88 -11.62 -2.15
C ALA A 67 -1.61 -10.30 -1.42
N ASP A 68 -1.53 -9.19 -2.18
CA ASP A 68 -1.50 -7.83 -1.61
C ASP A 68 -2.82 -7.44 -0.92
N ASP A 69 -3.88 -8.22 -1.15
CA ASP A 69 -5.21 -8.06 -0.54
C ASP A 69 -5.29 -8.87 0.77
N SER A 70 -4.39 -8.60 1.70
CA SER A 70 -4.34 -9.24 3.03
C SER A 70 -5.58 -8.95 3.89
N GLY A 71 -6.56 -8.25 3.35
CA GLY A 71 -7.76 -7.82 4.08
C GLY A 71 -7.46 -6.76 5.14
N GLU A 72 -6.19 -6.40 5.30
CA GLU A 72 -5.78 -5.31 6.19
C GLU A 72 -6.01 -3.96 5.50
N ALA A 73 -6.53 -3.03 6.27
CA ALA A 73 -6.71 -1.66 5.81
C ALA A 73 -5.36 -1.09 5.33
N PRO A 74 -5.29 -0.46 4.13
CA PRO A 74 -4.04 0.09 3.63
C PRO A 74 -3.52 1.17 4.56
N ASN A 75 -2.24 1.10 4.93
CA ASN A 75 -1.62 2.12 5.76
C ASN A 75 -1.40 3.40 4.95
N VAL A 76 -1.85 4.51 5.52
CA VAL A 76 -1.65 5.86 5.01
C VAL A 76 -0.93 6.68 6.06
N LEU A 77 0.19 7.31 5.69
CA LEU A 77 0.96 8.14 6.60
C LEU A 77 0.67 9.62 6.39
N LEU A 78 0.64 10.37 7.49
CA LEU A 78 0.72 11.82 7.52
C LEU A 78 1.95 12.22 8.33
N VAL A 79 2.90 12.91 7.71
CA VAL A 79 4.16 13.32 8.34
C VAL A 79 4.30 14.83 8.27
N ASP A 80 4.33 15.46 9.42
CA ASP A 80 4.43 16.92 9.59
C ASP A 80 5.04 17.20 10.97
N ASP A 81 6.03 18.06 11.09
CA ASP A 81 6.68 18.34 12.37
C ASP A 81 5.80 19.15 13.33
N GLU A 82 4.71 19.74 12.83
CA GLU A 82 3.71 20.43 13.64
C GLU A 82 2.60 19.46 14.12
N PRO A 83 2.51 19.17 15.44
CA PRO A 83 1.51 18.25 15.99
C PRO A 83 0.05 18.66 15.68
N LEU A 84 -0.22 19.97 15.56
CA LEU A 84 -1.56 20.47 15.24
C LEU A 84 -1.98 20.13 13.81
N ILE A 85 -1.04 20.17 12.85
CA ILE A 85 -1.30 19.79 11.46
C ILE A 85 -1.58 18.29 11.37
N VAL A 86 -0.77 17.46 12.06
CA VAL A 86 -1.00 16.01 12.11
C VAL A 86 -2.36 15.70 12.72
N THR A 87 -2.67 16.28 13.90
CA THR A 87 -3.93 16.02 14.61
C THR A 87 -5.15 16.51 13.80
N GLY A 88 -5.04 17.69 13.18
CA GLY A 88 -6.11 18.27 12.37
C GLY A 88 -6.30 17.60 11.01
N GLY A 89 -5.23 17.06 10.41
CA GLY A 89 -5.28 16.41 9.09
C GLY A 89 -5.80 14.97 9.12
N ILE A 90 -5.60 14.23 10.20
CA ILE A 90 -6.05 12.84 10.31
C ILE A 90 -7.58 12.69 10.08
N PRO A 91 -8.49 13.52 10.65
CA PRO A 91 -9.91 13.42 10.38
C PRO A 91 -10.26 13.57 8.89
N ALA A 92 -9.67 14.56 8.20
CA ALA A 92 -9.91 14.77 6.77
C ALA A 92 -9.44 13.59 5.92
N LEU A 93 -8.29 12.99 6.26
CA LEU A 93 -7.79 11.79 5.59
C LEU A 93 -8.69 10.57 5.83
N ARG A 94 -9.18 10.38 7.06
CA ARG A 94 -10.10 9.28 7.40
C ARG A 94 -11.45 9.43 6.70
N GLU A 95 -11.93 10.66 6.56
CA GLU A 95 -13.17 10.93 5.82
C GLU A 95 -12.98 10.70 4.31
N ALA A 96 -11.82 11.06 3.77
CA ALA A 96 -11.51 10.82 2.36
C ALA A 96 -11.24 9.34 2.07
N MET A 97 -10.70 8.59 3.04
CA MET A 97 -10.26 7.19 2.91
C MET A 97 -10.78 6.36 4.10
N PRO A 98 -12.10 6.07 4.16
CA PRO A 98 -12.73 5.46 5.33
C PRO A 98 -12.23 4.04 5.65
N ASN A 99 -11.66 3.36 4.67
CA ASN A 99 -11.13 2.01 4.82
C ASN A 99 -9.62 1.97 5.08
N ALA A 100 -8.94 3.12 5.17
CA ALA A 100 -7.50 3.21 5.40
C ALA A 100 -7.17 3.28 6.89
N ASN A 101 -6.02 2.69 7.26
CA ASN A 101 -5.39 2.92 8.56
C ASN A 101 -4.50 4.16 8.47
N VAL A 102 -5.02 5.31 8.93
CA VAL A 102 -4.29 6.59 8.89
C VAL A 102 -3.47 6.77 10.16
N VAL A 103 -2.14 6.87 10.00
CA VAL A 103 -1.16 7.03 11.09
C VAL A 103 -0.39 8.34 10.89
N GLY A 104 -0.33 9.16 11.95
CA GLY A 104 0.36 10.44 11.95
C GLY A 104 1.72 10.36 12.64
N PHE A 105 2.72 11.07 12.10
CA PHE A 105 4.06 11.19 12.68
C PHE A 105 4.52 12.64 12.70
N THR A 106 5.11 13.05 13.82
CA THR A 106 5.78 14.36 13.93
C THR A 106 7.29 14.27 13.78
N LYS A 107 7.84 13.05 13.67
CA LYS A 107 9.28 12.81 13.51
C LYS A 107 9.55 11.99 12.27
N PRO A 108 10.32 12.52 11.29
CA PRO A 108 10.67 11.80 10.06
C PRO A 108 11.27 10.41 10.28
N SER A 109 12.13 10.27 11.32
CA SER A 109 12.76 8.99 11.66
C SER A 109 11.75 7.92 12.10
N GLN A 110 10.70 8.29 12.83
CA GLN A 110 9.64 7.37 13.24
C GLN A 110 8.76 6.97 12.06
N ALA A 111 8.46 7.92 11.17
CA ALA A 111 7.73 7.65 9.93
C ALA A 111 8.50 6.68 9.02
N LEU A 112 9.82 6.88 8.87
CA LEU A 112 10.67 6.00 8.07
C LEU A 112 10.80 4.60 8.67
N ALA A 113 10.94 4.49 10.00
CA ALA A 113 10.96 3.21 10.71
C ALA A 113 9.64 2.44 10.48
N PHE A 114 8.50 3.10 10.69
CA PHE A 114 7.19 2.50 10.42
C PHE A 114 7.07 2.06 8.95
N PHE A 115 7.50 2.91 8.02
CA PHE A 115 7.46 2.63 6.58
C PHE A 115 8.33 1.44 6.20
N SER A 116 9.47 1.22 6.85
CA SER A 116 10.35 0.09 6.59
C SER A 116 9.76 -1.24 7.09
N GLU A 117 9.05 -1.21 8.20
CA GLU A 117 8.49 -2.40 8.86
C GLU A 117 7.10 -2.77 8.35
N ASN A 118 6.32 -1.80 7.83
CA ASN A 118 4.94 -2.00 7.43
C ASN A 118 4.72 -1.66 5.95
N PRO A 119 3.81 -2.38 5.25
CA PRO A 119 3.37 -1.97 3.93
C PRO A 119 2.61 -0.64 4.02
N VAL A 120 3.09 0.38 3.31
CA VAL A 120 2.46 1.70 3.23
C VAL A 120 2.06 1.97 1.79
N ALA A 121 0.77 2.24 1.60
CA ALA A 121 0.18 2.47 0.28
C ALA A 121 0.32 3.92 -0.19
N LEU A 122 0.26 4.87 0.76
CA LEU A 122 0.27 6.30 0.50
C LEU A 122 0.89 7.04 1.68
N ALA A 123 1.77 8.01 1.40
CA ALA A 123 2.31 8.92 2.40
C ALA A 123 2.05 10.38 2.00
N PHE A 124 1.51 11.16 2.94
CA PHE A 124 1.46 12.61 2.87
C PHE A 124 2.63 13.18 3.67
N LEU A 125 3.50 13.94 3.03
CA LEU A 125 4.71 14.47 3.64
C LEU A 125 4.74 15.99 3.57
N ASP A 126 4.94 16.66 4.70
CA ASP A 126 5.38 18.05 4.61
C ASP A 126 6.78 18.14 4.03
N ILE A 127 7.06 19.21 3.31
CA ILE A 127 8.39 19.47 2.72
C ILE A 127 9.34 19.98 3.78
N ASP A 128 8.88 20.88 4.67
CA ASP A 128 9.66 21.44 5.76
C ASP A 128 9.40 20.67 7.06
N LEU A 129 10.28 19.74 7.38
CA LEU A 129 10.22 18.89 8.58
C LEU A 129 11.29 19.31 9.62
N GLY A 130 11.54 20.59 9.72
CA GLY A 130 12.49 21.16 10.64
C GLY A 130 13.95 20.90 10.23
N ARG A 131 14.62 19.91 10.85
CA ARG A 131 16.03 19.59 10.53
C ARG A 131 16.19 18.66 9.33
N THR A 132 15.13 18.01 8.88
CA THR A 132 15.11 17.05 7.78
C THR A 132 14.19 17.58 6.70
N SER A 133 14.61 17.48 5.45
CA SER A 133 13.74 17.81 4.33
C SER A 133 12.78 16.66 4.03
N GLY A 134 11.49 16.98 3.85
CA GLY A 134 10.51 16.00 3.35
C GLY A 134 10.87 15.46 1.96
N LEU A 135 11.66 16.22 1.17
CA LEU A 135 12.18 15.76 -0.12
C LEU A 135 13.20 14.61 0.07
N GLU A 136 14.04 14.69 1.08
CA GLU A 136 15.00 13.62 1.43
C GLU A 136 14.26 12.39 1.95
N LEU A 137 13.27 12.58 2.84
CA LEU A 137 12.43 11.52 3.35
C LEU A 137 11.70 10.78 2.23
N CYS A 138 11.14 11.51 1.25
CA CYS A 138 10.50 10.94 0.07
C CYS A 138 11.47 10.05 -0.73
N ARG A 139 12.69 10.55 -1.02
CA ARG A 139 13.70 9.78 -1.75
C ARG A 139 14.08 8.50 -1.00
N GLU A 140 14.22 8.54 0.32
CA GLU A 140 14.49 7.35 1.13
C GLU A 140 13.34 6.35 1.10
N MET A 141 12.09 6.81 1.27
CA MET A 141 10.91 5.97 1.19
C MET A 141 10.80 5.28 -0.18
N LEU A 142 10.95 6.05 -1.28
CA LEU A 142 10.85 5.50 -2.63
C LEU A 142 12.04 4.61 -3.00
N ARG A 143 13.22 4.78 -2.38
CA ARG A 143 14.34 3.84 -2.53
C ARG A 143 14.05 2.50 -1.86
N LEU A 144 13.40 2.51 -0.69
CA LEU A 144 12.98 1.29 0.01
C LEU A 144 11.83 0.59 -0.72
N ARG A 145 10.84 1.35 -1.18
CA ARG A 145 9.65 0.83 -1.87
C ARG A 145 9.28 1.70 -3.07
N PRO A 146 9.82 1.43 -4.25
CA PRO A 146 9.62 2.26 -5.45
C PRO A 146 8.18 2.36 -5.94
N ARG A 147 7.30 1.46 -5.50
CA ARG A 147 5.87 1.44 -5.88
C ARG A 147 4.95 2.06 -4.83
N SER A 148 5.47 2.82 -3.88
CA SER A 148 4.66 3.60 -2.95
C SER A 148 4.23 4.93 -3.57
N ASN A 149 3.03 5.41 -3.21
CA ASN A 149 2.59 6.74 -3.57
C ASN A 149 3.04 7.74 -2.48
N VAL A 150 3.59 8.86 -2.90
CA VAL A 150 3.94 9.97 -2.00
C VAL A 150 3.31 11.24 -2.54
N ILE A 151 2.61 11.97 -1.68
CA ILE A 151 2.00 13.28 -1.95
C ILE A 151 2.60 14.28 -0.98
N TYR A 152 3.09 15.40 -1.49
CA TYR A 152 3.53 16.48 -0.61
C TYR A 152 2.34 17.29 -0.12
N LEU A 153 2.42 17.69 1.15
CA LEU A 153 1.49 18.60 1.82
C LEU A 153 2.29 19.76 2.39
N THR A 154 2.14 20.95 1.85
CA THR A 154 2.93 22.11 2.25
C THR A 154 2.15 23.42 2.23
N ALA A 155 2.61 24.41 2.96
CA ALA A 155 2.08 25.77 2.92
C ALA A 155 2.61 26.58 1.71
N PHE A 156 3.67 26.14 1.05
CA PHE A 156 4.42 26.92 0.07
C PHE A 156 4.30 26.34 -1.35
N ARG A 157 3.91 27.17 -2.32
CA ARG A 157 3.73 26.77 -3.71
C ARG A 157 5.04 26.64 -4.49
N GLU A 158 6.08 27.34 -4.08
CA GLU A 158 7.38 27.41 -4.74
C GLU A 158 8.13 26.08 -4.78
N TYR A 159 7.91 25.19 -3.84
CA TYR A 159 8.55 23.86 -3.80
C TYR A 159 7.99 22.84 -4.80
N ALA A 160 6.98 23.22 -5.60
CA ALA A 160 6.37 22.29 -6.55
C ALA A 160 7.38 21.74 -7.57
N PHE A 161 8.38 22.52 -8.00
CA PHE A 161 9.42 22.07 -8.92
C PHE A 161 10.34 21.04 -8.29
N ASP A 162 10.84 21.28 -7.07
CA ASP A 162 11.75 20.36 -6.38
C ASP A 162 11.04 19.04 -6.00
N ALA A 163 9.73 19.11 -5.77
CA ALA A 163 8.90 17.95 -5.48
C ALA A 163 8.84 16.95 -6.65
N TRP A 164 8.80 17.43 -7.90
CA TRP A 164 8.72 16.57 -9.09
C TRP A 164 9.94 15.67 -9.27
N ASP A 165 11.12 16.15 -8.95
CA ASP A 165 12.39 15.41 -9.11
C ASP A 165 12.55 14.26 -8.11
N THR A 166 11.73 14.21 -7.05
CA THR A 166 11.80 13.15 -6.05
C THR A 166 11.07 11.87 -6.45
N GLY A 167 10.19 11.94 -7.45
CA GLY A 167 9.33 10.84 -7.84
C GLY A 167 7.99 10.77 -7.08
N ALA A 168 7.64 11.79 -6.29
CA ALA A 168 6.31 11.93 -5.72
C ALA A 168 5.22 11.96 -6.80
N CYS A 169 4.01 11.53 -6.48
CA CYS A 169 2.90 11.46 -7.41
C CYS A 169 1.89 12.61 -7.27
N GLY A 170 2.08 13.47 -6.28
CA GLY A 170 1.15 14.57 -6.03
C GLY A 170 1.69 15.64 -5.10
N TYR A 171 0.93 16.74 -5.08
CA TYR A 171 1.25 17.93 -4.30
C TYR A 171 -0.07 18.58 -3.86
N LEU A 172 -0.22 18.86 -2.57
CA LEU A 172 -1.38 19.51 -1.97
C LEU A 172 -0.92 20.69 -1.12
N LEU A 173 -1.74 21.71 -1.05
CA LEU A 173 -1.53 22.85 -0.15
C LEU A 173 -2.23 22.60 1.19
N LYS A 174 -1.60 23.01 2.27
CA LYS A 174 -2.26 23.12 3.59
C LYS A 174 -3.32 24.24 3.55
N PRO A 175 -4.48 24.11 4.23
CA PRO A 175 -4.87 22.97 5.06
C PRO A 175 -5.34 21.76 4.25
N LEU A 176 -5.25 20.56 4.85
CA LEU A 176 -5.78 19.32 4.27
C LEU A 176 -7.32 19.36 4.30
N GLU A 177 -7.92 19.30 3.11
CA GLU A 177 -9.36 19.23 2.94
C GLU A 177 -9.76 17.92 2.28
N THR A 178 -10.85 17.31 2.75
CA THR A 178 -11.34 16.01 2.27
C THR A 178 -11.50 15.96 0.75
N GLU A 179 -12.06 17.02 0.15
CA GLU A 179 -12.31 17.07 -1.29
C GLU A 179 -11.02 17.14 -2.12
N THR A 180 -10.03 17.91 -1.66
CA THR A 180 -8.72 18.00 -2.34
C THR A 180 -7.97 16.68 -2.26
N VAL A 181 -8.07 15.98 -1.13
CA VAL A 181 -7.52 14.63 -0.97
C VAL A 181 -8.21 13.67 -1.94
N ARG A 182 -9.55 13.62 -1.98
CA ARG A 182 -10.30 12.74 -2.90
C ARG A 182 -9.93 12.97 -4.36
N ALA A 183 -9.83 14.24 -4.78
CA ALA A 183 -9.39 14.58 -6.12
C ALA A 183 -7.98 14.05 -6.45
N GLN A 184 -7.08 14.06 -5.47
CA GLN A 184 -5.71 13.57 -5.64
C GLN A 184 -5.64 12.04 -5.68
N LEU A 185 -6.52 11.33 -4.96
CA LEU A 185 -6.56 9.86 -4.97
C LEU A 185 -6.82 9.29 -6.37
N SER A 186 -7.59 9.99 -7.21
CA SER A 186 -7.83 9.59 -8.61
C SER A 186 -6.60 9.70 -9.52
N ARG A 187 -5.55 10.37 -9.05
CA ARG A 187 -4.30 10.65 -9.80
C ARG A 187 -3.09 9.90 -9.25
N LEU A 188 -3.30 8.96 -8.33
CA LEU A 188 -2.21 8.15 -7.79
C LEU A 188 -1.50 7.39 -8.91
N ARG A 189 -0.16 7.34 -8.84
CA ARG A 189 0.67 6.62 -9.81
C ARG A 189 0.42 5.11 -9.75
N TYR A 190 0.26 4.59 -8.55
CA TYR A 190 -0.04 3.18 -8.30
C TYR A 190 -1.42 3.08 -7.67
N SER A 191 -2.28 2.28 -8.28
CA SER A 191 -3.61 2.03 -7.74
C SER A 191 -3.51 1.34 -6.38
N VAL A 192 -4.28 1.82 -5.41
CA VAL A 192 -4.36 1.27 -4.07
C VAL A 192 -5.78 0.75 -3.85
N LYS A 193 -5.90 -0.57 -3.70
CA LYS A 193 -7.16 -1.20 -3.38
C LYS A 193 -7.55 -0.88 -1.93
N GLY A 194 -8.84 -0.70 -1.68
CA GLY A 194 -9.36 -0.54 -0.32
C GLY A 194 -9.13 0.84 0.32
N LEU A 195 -8.76 1.88 -0.43
CA LEU A 195 -8.74 3.25 0.09
C LEU A 195 -10.15 3.86 0.19
N LEU A 196 -11.01 3.54 -0.74
CA LEU A 196 -12.39 4.06 -0.87
C LEU A 196 -13.41 2.97 -0.63
#